data_04b32a0d4bc6f80553dd15839bee25dc
#
_entry.id   04b32a0d4bc6f80553dd15839bee25dc
#
_cell.length_a   1.000
_cell.length_b   1.000
_cell.length_c   1.000
_cell.angle_alpha   90.00
_cell.angle_beta   90.00
_cell.angle_gamma   90.00
#
_symmetry.space_group_name_H-M   'P 1'
#
loop_
_entity.id
_entity.type
_entity.pdbx_description
1 polymer ?
#
loop_
_entity_poly.entity_id
_entity_poly.type
_entity_poly.pdbx_seq_one_letter_code
_entity_poly.pdbx_strand_id
1 'polypeptide(L)'
;MFKYREMDNDGMTVFEYGNPNAGIVLVQPVDDHDMSVIDSEVRYIRELTDQEFGLIAVKVRNWNNDLSPWVAPAAFGNEGFGNGAADALAEMMKLIKDPCKTIIIGGYSLAGLFALWAASRTDLFCGVAAASPSVWFPGFIDYMADHSVHAGTVYLSLGDKEEKTRNPVMSKVGECIREGYSCLQRKGIDCTLEWNRGNHFKEPDLRTAKAFAWVMERTGNRGVRV
;
A
#
# COMPACT_ATOMS: atom_id res chain seq x y z
N MET A 1 -17.66 -16.12 7.51
CA MET A 1 -16.59 -16.18 8.52
C MET A 1 -15.29 -16.21 7.76
N PHE A 2 -14.49 -15.16 7.85
CA PHE A 2 -13.20 -15.07 7.15
C PHE A 2 -12.25 -16.04 7.83
N LYS A 3 -11.60 -16.94 7.07
CA LYS A 3 -10.56 -17.80 7.62
C LYS A 3 -9.37 -16.89 7.89
N TYR A 4 -9.06 -16.76 9.15
CA TYR A 4 -7.91 -16.06 9.66
C TYR A 4 -6.90 -17.09 10.18
N ARG A 5 -5.67 -16.93 9.83
CA ARG A 5 -4.56 -17.71 10.33
C ARG A 5 -3.46 -16.77 10.78
N GLU A 6 -3.11 -16.84 12.05
CA GLU A 6 -1.94 -16.19 12.61
C GLU A 6 -0.73 -17.11 12.50
N MET A 7 0.39 -16.58 12.04
CA MET A 7 1.65 -17.32 11.95
C MET A 7 2.77 -16.40 12.43
N ASP A 8 3.70 -16.96 13.18
CA ASP A 8 5.02 -16.34 13.41
C ASP A 8 5.96 -16.84 12.32
N ASN A 9 6.51 -15.92 11.54
CA ASN A 9 7.47 -16.20 10.50
C ASN A 9 8.73 -15.38 10.74
N ASP A 10 9.75 -15.98 11.32
CA ASP A 10 11.03 -15.34 11.66
C ASP A 10 10.89 -14.03 12.47
N GLY A 11 9.90 -14.02 13.41
CA GLY A 11 9.62 -12.89 14.29
C GLY A 11 8.75 -11.80 13.69
N MET A 12 8.11 -12.03 12.52
CA MET A 12 7.00 -11.23 12.03
C MET A 12 5.68 -11.96 12.24
N THR A 13 4.69 -11.24 12.78
CA THR A 13 3.34 -11.79 12.90
C THR A 13 2.60 -11.57 11.59
N VAL A 14 2.10 -12.65 11.01
CA VAL A 14 1.40 -12.68 9.72
C VAL A 14 -0.02 -13.18 9.91
N PHE A 15 -0.96 -12.50 9.30
CA PHE A 15 -2.37 -12.83 9.33
C PHE A 15 -2.87 -13.11 7.91
N GLU A 16 -3.48 -14.25 7.69
CA GLU A 16 -4.02 -14.64 6.37
C GLU A 16 -5.55 -14.58 6.37
N TYR A 17 -6.10 -13.90 5.37
CA TYR A 17 -7.55 -13.76 5.13
C TYR A 17 -7.90 -14.23 3.72
N GLY A 18 -9.16 -14.56 3.52
CA GLY A 18 -9.69 -14.91 2.20
C GLY A 18 -9.36 -16.33 1.75
N ASN A 19 -9.17 -16.53 0.45
CA ASN A 19 -8.89 -17.82 -0.14
C ASN A 19 -7.38 -18.00 -0.42
N PRO A 20 -6.65 -18.88 0.30
CA PRO A 20 -5.21 -19.05 0.09
C PRO A 20 -4.87 -19.63 -1.29
N ASN A 21 -5.85 -20.24 -1.98
CA ASN A 21 -5.69 -20.80 -3.33
C ASN A 21 -6.08 -19.82 -4.44
N ALA A 22 -6.53 -18.60 -4.10
CA ALA A 22 -6.87 -17.61 -5.11
C ALA A 22 -5.66 -17.27 -6.01
N GLY A 23 -5.95 -16.91 -7.27
CA GLY A 23 -4.94 -16.43 -8.21
C GLY A 23 -4.40 -15.04 -7.90
N ILE A 24 -5.09 -14.29 -7.03
CA ILE A 24 -4.70 -12.94 -6.59
C ILE A 24 -4.31 -12.99 -5.12
N VAL A 25 -3.15 -12.41 -4.80
CA VAL A 25 -2.64 -12.26 -3.43
C VAL A 25 -2.43 -10.78 -3.15
N LEU A 26 -3.08 -10.29 -2.12
CA LEU A 26 -2.90 -8.95 -1.59
C LEU A 26 -1.86 -9.03 -0.45
N VAL A 27 -0.91 -8.11 -0.43
CA VAL A 27 0.11 -8.00 0.63
C VAL A 27 0.01 -6.62 1.25
N GLN A 28 -0.15 -6.57 2.57
CA GLN A 28 -0.37 -5.32 3.28
C GLN A 28 0.44 -5.28 4.58
N PRO A 29 1.39 -4.35 4.74
CA PRO A 29 1.94 -4.06 6.04
C PRO A 29 0.90 -3.35 6.90
N VAL A 30 0.79 -3.78 8.16
CA VAL A 30 -0.23 -3.31 9.11
C VAL A 30 0.36 -3.04 10.48
N ASP A 31 -0.29 -2.15 11.24
CA ASP A 31 -0.07 -1.95 12.67
C ASP A 31 -1.28 -2.46 13.51
N ASP A 32 -1.30 -2.14 14.81
CA ASP A 32 -2.41 -2.51 15.70
C ASP A 32 -3.71 -1.76 15.36
N HIS A 33 -3.60 -0.54 14.83
CA HIS A 33 -4.77 0.23 14.41
C HIS A 33 -5.40 -0.38 13.16
N ASP A 34 -4.61 -0.70 12.14
CA ASP A 34 -5.07 -1.37 10.94
C ASP A 34 -5.71 -2.73 11.27
N MET A 35 -5.06 -3.50 12.15
CA MET A 35 -5.60 -4.78 12.61
C MET A 35 -6.94 -4.66 13.33
N SER A 36 -7.22 -3.55 13.98
CA SER A 36 -8.50 -3.34 14.65
C SER A 36 -9.69 -3.20 13.68
N VAL A 37 -9.43 -2.89 12.40
CA VAL A 37 -10.44 -2.66 11.36
C VAL A 37 -10.29 -3.59 10.15
N ILE A 38 -9.31 -4.49 10.15
CA ILE A 38 -8.98 -5.37 9.01
C ILE A 38 -10.16 -6.25 8.56
N ASP A 39 -10.99 -6.73 9.48
CA ASP A 39 -12.17 -7.52 9.15
C ASP A 39 -13.20 -6.71 8.34
N SER A 40 -13.35 -5.42 8.65
CA SER A 40 -14.18 -4.49 7.87
C SER A 40 -13.58 -4.25 6.49
N GLU A 41 -12.27 -4.04 6.40
CA GLU A 41 -11.55 -3.87 5.14
C GLU A 41 -11.74 -5.09 4.22
N VAL A 42 -11.49 -6.30 4.71
CA VAL A 42 -11.67 -7.54 3.94
C VAL A 42 -13.12 -7.71 3.47
N ARG A 43 -14.09 -7.35 4.30
CA ARG A 43 -15.51 -7.34 3.91
C ARG A 43 -15.76 -6.34 2.79
N TYR A 44 -15.27 -5.10 2.90
CA TYR A 44 -15.43 -4.08 1.86
C TYR A 44 -14.76 -4.49 0.54
N ILE A 45 -13.58 -5.12 0.56
CA ILE A 45 -12.97 -5.63 -0.67
C ILE A 45 -13.93 -6.59 -1.37
N ARG A 46 -14.53 -7.54 -0.63
CA ARG A 46 -15.49 -8.52 -1.17
C ARG A 46 -16.80 -7.91 -1.68
N GLU A 47 -17.23 -6.79 -1.09
CA GLU A 47 -18.41 -6.05 -1.54
C GLU A 47 -18.13 -5.23 -2.82
N LEU A 48 -16.87 -4.88 -3.06
CA LEU A 48 -16.44 -4.02 -4.16
C LEU A 48 -15.96 -4.78 -5.40
N THR A 49 -15.68 -6.09 -5.28
CA THR A 49 -15.24 -6.92 -6.42
C THR A 49 -15.72 -8.36 -6.26
N ASP A 50 -16.04 -9.01 -7.39
CA ASP A 50 -16.38 -10.44 -7.44
C ASP A 50 -15.14 -11.35 -7.55
N GLN A 51 -13.93 -10.79 -7.58
CA GLN A 51 -12.72 -11.58 -7.73
C GLN A 51 -12.32 -12.26 -6.41
N GLU A 52 -11.91 -13.52 -6.51
CA GLU A 52 -11.35 -14.28 -5.40
C GLU A 52 -9.93 -13.80 -5.08
N PHE A 53 -9.63 -13.59 -3.80
CA PHE A 53 -8.32 -13.18 -3.32
C PHE A 53 -7.93 -13.82 -1.99
N GLY A 54 -6.63 -13.92 -1.75
CA GLY A 54 -6.03 -14.07 -0.43
C GLY A 54 -5.37 -12.76 0.00
N LEU A 55 -5.46 -12.41 1.27
CA LEU A 55 -4.76 -11.27 1.85
C LEU A 55 -3.76 -11.75 2.89
N ILE A 56 -2.51 -11.31 2.75
CA ILE A 56 -1.42 -11.48 3.70
C ILE A 56 -1.19 -10.13 4.39
N ALA A 57 -1.71 -9.97 5.60
CA ALA A 57 -1.46 -8.80 6.44
C ALA A 57 -0.22 -9.06 7.29
N VAL A 58 0.80 -8.23 7.17
CA VAL A 58 2.10 -8.38 7.83
C VAL A 58 2.24 -7.32 8.90
N LYS A 59 2.17 -7.72 10.17
CA LYS A 59 2.34 -6.79 11.28
C LYS A 59 3.81 -6.38 11.40
N VAL A 60 4.10 -5.12 11.11
CA VAL A 60 5.45 -4.55 11.25
C VAL A 60 5.76 -4.24 12.71
N ARG A 61 7.04 -4.29 13.08
CA ARG A 61 7.51 -4.11 14.46
C ARG A 61 7.60 -2.64 14.84
N ASN A 62 8.09 -1.82 13.93
CA ASN A 62 8.21 -0.38 14.10
C ASN A 62 7.76 0.32 12.82
N TRP A 63 6.58 0.95 12.88
CA TRP A 63 5.92 1.59 11.75
C TRP A 63 6.81 2.61 11.03
N ASN A 64 7.44 3.51 11.80
CA ASN A 64 8.26 4.57 11.24
C ASN A 64 9.62 4.06 10.72
N ASN A 65 10.16 2.98 11.27
CA ASN A 65 11.41 2.41 10.79
C ASN A 65 11.17 1.49 9.60
N ASP A 66 10.28 0.51 9.75
CA ASP A 66 10.16 -0.63 8.84
C ASP A 66 9.50 -0.26 7.50
N LEU A 67 8.74 0.86 7.47
CA LEU A 67 8.08 1.32 6.26
C LEU A 67 8.74 2.54 5.61
N SER A 68 9.84 3.02 6.16
CA SER A 68 10.55 4.19 5.63
C SER A 68 11.76 3.80 4.79
N PRO A 69 11.86 4.29 3.54
CA PRO A 69 12.94 3.95 2.63
C PRO A 69 14.31 4.54 3.04
N TRP A 70 14.33 5.64 3.78
CA TRP A 70 15.52 6.31 4.32
C TRP A 70 15.20 7.11 5.56
N VAL A 71 16.23 7.49 6.29
CA VAL A 71 16.10 8.30 7.51
C VAL A 71 15.54 9.69 7.18
N ALA A 72 14.53 10.10 7.93
CA ALA A 72 13.94 11.44 7.83
C ALA A 72 13.55 11.97 9.22
N PRO A 73 13.51 13.31 9.40
CA PRO A 73 13.08 13.90 10.66
C PRO A 73 11.60 13.63 10.94
N ALA A 74 11.20 13.71 12.20
CA ALA A 74 9.81 13.60 12.60
C ALA A 74 8.93 14.62 11.87
N ALA A 75 7.83 14.19 11.28
CA ALA A 75 6.82 15.07 10.70
C ALA A 75 5.77 15.48 11.73
N PHE A 76 5.59 14.68 12.76
CA PHE A 76 4.72 14.92 13.92
C PHE A 76 5.29 14.17 15.13
N GLY A 77 4.99 14.65 16.33
CA GLY A 77 5.61 14.08 17.55
C GLY A 77 7.12 14.27 17.60
N ASN A 78 7.82 13.34 18.25
CA ASN A 78 9.27 13.39 18.45
C ASN A 78 10.01 12.21 17.82
N GLU A 79 9.31 11.25 17.23
CA GLU A 79 9.90 10.06 16.60
C GLU A 79 10.14 10.31 15.12
N GLY A 80 11.40 10.22 14.72
CA GLY A 80 11.80 10.29 13.31
C GLY A 80 11.51 9.01 12.55
N PHE A 81 11.83 9.02 11.28
CA PHE A 81 11.69 7.87 10.37
C PHE A 81 13.04 7.15 10.23
N GLY A 82 13.00 5.84 10.17
CA GLY A 82 14.18 5.00 9.99
C GLY A 82 14.49 4.72 8.50
N ASN A 83 15.12 3.57 8.25
CA ASN A 83 15.51 3.10 6.90
C ASN A 83 15.31 1.60 6.73
N GLY A 84 14.41 1.00 7.50
CA GLY A 84 14.18 -0.45 7.55
C GLY A 84 13.35 -1.02 6.40
N ALA A 85 12.88 -0.18 5.46
CA ALA A 85 11.98 -0.63 4.39
C ALA A 85 12.56 -1.76 3.53
N ALA A 86 13.88 -1.75 3.29
CA ALA A 86 14.52 -2.80 2.49
C ALA A 86 14.48 -4.17 3.19
N ASP A 87 14.72 -4.21 4.49
CA ASP A 87 14.66 -5.44 5.28
C ASP A 87 13.21 -5.92 5.40
N ALA A 88 12.27 -5.01 5.67
CA ALA A 88 10.84 -5.33 5.72
C ALA A 88 10.33 -5.90 4.39
N LEU A 89 10.72 -5.31 3.26
CA LEU A 89 10.38 -5.84 1.94
C LEU A 89 10.95 -7.24 1.72
N ALA A 90 12.22 -7.46 2.06
CA ALA A 90 12.85 -8.76 1.90
C ALA A 90 12.13 -9.85 2.72
N GLU A 91 11.70 -9.54 3.95
CA GLU A 91 10.92 -10.47 4.78
C GLU A 91 9.52 -10.72 4.19
N MET A 92 8.83 -9.68 3.71
CA MET A 92 7.51 -9.84 3.07
C MET A 92 7.59 -10.68 1.80
N MET A 93 8.64 -10.54 1.00
CA MET A 93 8.83 -11.34 -0.20
C MET A 93 8.96 -12.85 0.09
N LYS A 94 9.53 -13.24 1.23
CA LYS A 94 9.62 -14.66 1.65
C LYS A 94 8.25 -15.30 1.92
N LEU A 95 7.22 -14.51 2.21
CA LEU A 95 5.86 -14.97 2.45
C LEU A 95 5.15 -15.39 1.15
N ILE A 96 5.61 -14.90 0.01
CA ILE A 96 5.00 -15.14 -1.29
C ILE A 96 5.53 -16.47 -1.84
N LYS A 97 4.73 -17.51 -1.66
CA LYS A 97 5.12 -18.89 -2.01
C LYS A 97 5.02 -19.20 -3.51
N ASP A 98 4.17 -18.47 -4.22
CA ASP A 98 3.91 -18.69 -5.64
C ASP A 98 3.99 -17.36 -6.41
N PRO A 99 5.13 -17.06 -7.05
CA PRO A 99 5.32 -15.83 -7.81
C PRO A 99 4.53 -15.79 -9.14
N CYS A 100 3.92 -16.91 -9.55
CA CYS A 100 3.06 -16.96 -10.75
C CYS A 100 1.67 -16.36 -10.48
N LYS A 101 1.31 -16.13 -9.23
CA LYS A 101 0.07 -15.44 -8.88
C LYS A 101 0.17 -13.93 -9.18
N THR A 102 -0.98 -13.30 -9.33
CA THR A 102 -1.07 -11.83 -9.37
C THR A 102 -0.87 -11.27 -7.97
N ILE A 103 0.30 -10.68 -7.70
CA ILE A 103 0.64 -10.13 -6.40
C ILE A 103 0.41 -8.61 -6.41
N ILE A 104 -0.40 -8.12 -5.50
CA ILE A 104 -0.71 -6.69 -5.32
C ILE A 104 -0.25 -6.27 -3.93
N ILE A 105 0.59 -5.24 -3.87
CA ILE A 105 0.98 -4.64 -2.59
C ILE A 105 0.17 -3.37 -2.33
N GLY A 106 -0.19 -3.13 -1.08
CA GLY A 106 -0.95 -1.92 -0.76
C GLY A 106 -0.95 -1.59 0.72
N GLY A 107 -1.66 -0.53 1.06
CA GLY A 107 -1.88 -0.08 2.43
C GLY A 107 -2.23 1.38 2.53
N TYR A 108 -2.42 1.82 3.77
CA TYR A 108 -2.78 3.19 4.12
C TYR A 108 -1.58 4.01 4.58
N SER A 109 -1.57 5.31 4.32
CA SER A 109 -0.59 6.25 4.88
C SER A 109 0.87 5.86 4.55
N LEU A 110 1.70 5.58 5.55
CA LEU A 110 3.09 5.17 5.37
C LEU A 110 3.19 3.79 4.70
N ALA A 111 2.24 2.88 4.94
CA ALA A 111 2.16 1.61 4.21
C ALA A 111 1.87 1.81 2.72
N GLY A 112 1.07 2.83 2.36
CA GLY A 112 0.85 3.22 0.96
C GLY A 112 2.11 3.80 0.30
N LEU A 113 2.90 4.59 1.02
CA LEU A 113 4.22 5.05 0.56
C LEU A 113 5.17 3.87 0.37
N PHE A 114 5.25 2.97 1.36
CA PHE A 114 6.06 1.76 1.28
C PHE A 114 5.69 0.91 0.06
N ALA A 115 4.41 0.73 -0.23
CA ALA A 115 3.94 -0.02 -1.39
C ALA A 115 4.42 0.60 -2.73
N LEU A 116 4.35 1.93 -2.86
CA LEU A 116 4.88 2.66 -4.03
C LEU A 116 6.40 2.49 -4.17
N TRP A 117 7.13 2.59 -3.05
CA TRP A 117 8.56 2.37 -3.02
C TRP A 117 8.93 0.92 -3.35
N ALA A 118 8.27 -0.06 -2.75
CA ALA A 118 8.51 -1.49 -2.98
C ALA A 118 8.34 -1.87 -4.45
N ALA A 119 7.34 -1.32 -5.14
CA ALA A 119 7.12 -1.53 -6.56
C ALA A 119 8.21 -0.94 -7.48
N SER A 120 9.11 -0.12 -6.95
CA SER A 120 10.32 0.33 -7.67
C SER A 120 11.55 -0.54 -7.38
N ARG A 121 11.46 -1.44 -6.39
CA ARG A 121 12.58 -2.29 -5.93
C ARG A 121 12.53 -3.71 -6.47
N THR A 122 11.36 -4.15 -6.91
CA THR A 122 11.14 -5.51 -7.43
C THR A 122 10.02 -5.51 -8.46
N ASP A 123 10.06 -6.45 -9.40
CA ASP A 123 9.02 -6.72 -10.41
C ASP A 123 7.96 -7.73 -9.92
N LEU A 124 8.06 -8.16 -8.67
CA LEU A 124 7.13 -9.12 -8.07
C LEU A 124 5.68 -8.61 -8.02
N PHE A 125 5.50 -7.30 -7.83
CA PHE A 125 4.18 -6.69 -7.65
C PHE A 125 3.58 -6.26 -8.99
N CYS A 126 2.46 -6.86 -9.39
CA CYS A 126 1.73 -6.49 -10.60
C CYS A 126 1.00 -5.16 -10.44
N GLY A 127 0.61 -4.80 -9.20
CA GLY A 127 -0.15 -3.60 -8.90
C GLY A 127 0.13 -3.03 -7.51
N VAL A 128 -0.17 -1.74 -7.36
CA VAL A 128 -0.04 -1.00 -6.10
C VAL A 128 -1.36 -0.37 -5.70
N ALA A 129 -1.82 -0.67 -4.48
CA ALA A 129 -3.02 -0.10 -3.85
C ALA A 129 -2.62 0.89 -2.75
N ALA A 130 -2.29 2.14 -3.11
CA ALA A 130 -1.81 3.16 -2.18
C ALA A 130 -2.94 4.11 -1.77
N ALA A 131 -3.56 3.85 -0.62
CA ALA A 131 -4.63 4.67 -0.06
C ALA A 131 -4.06 5.76 0.85
N SER A 132 -4.37 7.02 0.55
CA SER A 132 -3.88 8.22 1.26
C SER A 132 -2.37 8.14 1.62
N PRO A 133 -1.49 7.79 0.65
CA PRO A 133 -0.09 7.52 0.93
C PRO A 133 0.65 8.77 1.43
N SER A 134 1.61 8.56 2.32
CA SER A 134 2.45 9.62 2.91
C SER A 134 3.47 10.18 1.92
N VAL A 135 3.06 10.54 0.69
CA VAL A 135 3.94 11.01 -0.41
C VAL A 135 4.60 12.36 -0.13
N TRP A 136 4.22 13.03 0.96
CA TRP A 136 4.91 14.19 1.51
C TRP A 136 6.26 13.85 2.17
N PHE A 137 6.57 12.57 2.31
CA PHE A 137 7.83 12.09 2.88
C PHE A 137 9.04 12.73 2.17
N PRO A 138 10.03 13.26 2.91
CA PRO A 138 11.10 14.05 2.33
C PRO A 138 11.85 13.34 1.20
N GLY A 139 11.90 13.95 0.02
CA GLY A 139 12.58 13.42 -1.17
C GLY A 139 11.83 12.34 -1.93
N PHE A 140 10.62 11.94 -1.49
CA PHE A 140 9.91 10.82 -2.11
C PHE A 140 9.41 11.11 -3.53
N ILE A 141 8.97 12.33 -3.81
CA ILE A 141 8.53 12.73 -5.16
C ILE A 141 9.70 12.74 -6.13
N ASP A 142 10.86 13.25 -5.72
CA ASP A 142 12.09 13.20 -6.52
C ASP A 142 12.50 11.75 -6.79
N TYR A 143 12.43 10.90 -5.75
CA TYR A 143 12.66 9.46 -5.89
C TYR A 143 11.73 8.82 -6.91
N MET A 144 10.42 9.11 -6.87
CA MET A 144 9.46 8.62 -7.86
C MET A 144 9.76 9.11 -9.29
N ALA A 145 10.30 10.32 -9.44
CA ALA A 145 10.69 10.85 -10.75
C ALA A 145 11.88 10.06 -11.33
N ASP A 146 12.88 9.76 -10.51
CA ASP A 146 14.16 9.19 -10.93
C ASP A 146 14.15 7.66 -11.07
N HIS A 147 13.19 6.96 -10.44
CA HIS A 147 13.15 5.49 -10.42
C HIS A 147 11.96 4.94 -11.20
N SER A 148 12.17 3.81 -11.88
CA SER A 148 11.09 3.08 -12.55
C SER A 148 10.15 2.43 -11.53
N VAL A 149 8.85 2.40 -11.85
CA VAL A 149 7.86 1.60 -11.15
C VAL A 149 7.59 0.35 -11.99
N HIS A 150 7.81 -0.82 -11.42
CA HIS A 150 7.66 -2.11 -12.14
C HIS A 150 6.21 -2.59 -12.17
N ALA A 151 5.36 -2.09 -11.27
CA ALA A 151 3.93 -2.39 -11.28
C ALA A 151 3.24 -1.72 -12.49
N GLY A 152 2.43 -2.49 -13.21
CA GLY A 152 1.70 -1.97 -14.36
C GLY A 152 0.43 -1.19 -14.02
N THR A 153 -0.04 -1.26 -12.76
CA THR A 153 -1.28 -0.65 -12.29
C THR A 153 -1.08 -0.03 -10.91
N VAL A 154 -1.45 1.24 -10.73
CA VAL A 154 -1.29 1.96 -9.47
C VAL A 154 -2.56 2.75 -9.14
N TYR A 155 -3.12 2.49 -7.97
CA TYR A 155 -4.17 3.32 -7.41
C TYR A 155 -3.60 4.27 -6.36
N LEU A 156 -3.97 5.54 -6.46
CA LEU A 156 -3.73 6.56 -5.46
C LEU A 156 -5.05 7.14 -4.97
N SER A 157 -5.13 7.50 -3.71
CA SER A 157 -6.24 8.31 -3.20
C SER A 157 -5.78 9.33 -2.17
N LEU A 158 -6.63 10.33 -1.92
CA LEU A 158 -6.43 11.30 -0.85
C LEU A 158 -7.80 11.80 -0.34
N GLY A 159 -7.87 12.16 0.95
CA GLY A 159 -9.02 12.88 1.47
C GLY A 159 -9.00 14.36 1.10
N ASP A 160 -10.14 14.93 0.73
CA ASP A 160 -10.30 16.32 0.27
C ASP A 160 -9.99 17.39 1.35
N LYS A 161 -9.74 16.94 2.59
CA LYS A 161 -9.35 17.78 3.73
C LYS A 161 -7.94 17.49 4.26
N GLU A 162 -7.20 16.53 3.71
CA GLU A 162 -5.89 16.15 4.21
C GLU A 162 -4.84 17.27 4.02
N GLU A 163 -4.86 17.95 2.88
CA GLU A 163 -3.98 19.10 2.63
C GLU A 163 -4.32 20.35 3.45
N LYS A 164 -5.50 20.37 4.14
CA LYS A 164 -5.98 21.49 4.97
C LYS A 164 -5.48 21.44 6.42
N THR A 165 -4.45 20.66 6.70
CA THR A 165 -3.81 20.59 8.01
C THR A 165 -2.92 21.82 8.29
N ARG A 166 -2.71 22.14 9.58
CA ARG A 166 -1.76 23.18 10.01
C ARG A 166 -0.30 22.70 10.04
N ASN A 167 -0.05 21.41 9.91
CA ASN A 167 1.31 20.86 9.85
C ASN A 167 1.94 21.21 8.51
N PRO A 168 3.06 21.95 8.47
CA PRO A 168 3.65 22.47 7.23
C PRO A 168 4.24 21.38 6.32
N VAL A 169 4.54 20.20 6.87
CA VAL A 169 5.02 19.05 6.08
C VAL A 169 3.83 18.33 5.47
N MET A 170 2.86 17.96 6.29
CA MET A 170 1.69 17.19 5.85
C MET A 170 0.75 18.00 4.93
N SER A 171 0.72 19.35 5.05
CA SER A 171 -0.10 20.19 4.16
C SER A 171 0.31 20.10 2.69
N LYS A 172 1.54 19.67 2.40
CA LYS A 172 2.04 19.45 1.03
C LYS A 172 1.50 18.17 0.39
N VAL A 173 0.80 17.32 1.13
CA VAL A 173 0.35 16.01 0.62
C VAL A 173 -0.49 16.12 -0.65
N GLY A 174 -1.32 17.15 -0.77
CA GLY A 174 -2.16 17.38 -1.95
C GLY A 174 -1.34 17.74 -3.20
N GLU A 175 -0.29 18.56 -3.05
CA GLU A 175 0.65 18.86 -4.12
C GLU A 175 1.47 17.62 -4.50
N CYS A 176 2.09 16.98 -3.51
CA CYS A 176 2.90 15.78 -3.71
C CYS A 176 2.15 14.66 -4.41
N ILE A 177 0.88 14.39 -4.03
CA ILE A 177 0.13 13.28 -4.66
C ILE A 177 -0.26 13.59 -6.10
N ARG A 178 -0.57 14.86 -6.45
CA ARG A 178 -0.83 15.27 -7.84
C ARG A 178 0.43 15.13 -8.70
N GLU A 179 1.59 15.49 -8.16
CA GLU A 179 2.87 15.33 -8.84
C GLU A 179 3.24 13.86 -9.01
N GLY A 180 3.11 13.03 -7.96
CA GLY A 180 3.31 11.60 -8.04
C GLY A 180 2.40 10.94 -9.07
N TYR A 181 1.11 11.30 -9.11
CA TYR A 181 0.16 10.84 -10.12
C TYR A 181 0.61 11.22 -11.54
N SER A 182 0.99 12.49 -11.75
CA SER A 182 1.50 12.95 -13.04
C SER A 182 2.80 12.23 -13.44
N CYS A 183 3.65 11.91 -12.48
CA CYS A 183 4.86 11.12 -12.71
C CYS A 183 4.53 9.71 -13.21
N LEU A 184 3.58 9.02 -12.57
CA LEU A 184 3.13 7.68 -12.98
C LEU A 184 2.53 7.70 -14.40
N GLN A 185 1.72 8.71 -14.72
CA GLN A 185 1.16 8.89 -16.07
C GLN A 185 2.26 9.07 -17.13
N ARG A 186 3.27 9.90 -16.86
CA ARG A 186 4.41 10.09 -17.80
C ARG A 186 5.21 8.81 -18.01
N LYS A 187 5.22 7.89 -17.03
CA LYS A 187 5.87 6.58 -17.11
C LYS A 187 4.99 5.53 -17.81
N GLY A 188 3.79 5.88 -18.26
CA GLY A 188 2.86 4.98 -18.95
C GLY A 188 2.18 3.95 -18.04
N ILE A 189 2.16 4.19 -16.73
CA ILE A 189 1.50 3.33 -15.75
C ILE A 189 -0.03 3.56 -15.83
N ASP A 190 -0.79 2.48 -15.84
CA ASP A 190 -2.25 2.54 -15.67
C ASP A 190 -2.56 2.97 -14.24
N CYS A 191 -2.93 4.23 -14.04
CA CYS A 191 -3.08 4.78 -12.70
C CYS A 191 -4.31 5.68 -12.57
N THR A 192 -4.80 5.79 -11.34
CA THR A 192 -5.86 6.72 -10.95
C THR A 192 -5.51 7.49 -9.69
N LEU A 193 -6.14 8.65 -9.50
CA LEU A 193 -6.12 9.41 -8.26
C LEU A 193 -7.56 9.71 -7.84
N GLU A 194 -8.05 9.01 -6.82
CA GLU A 194 -9.39 9.21 -6.25
C GLU A 194 -9.37 10.19 -5.07
N TRP A 195 -10.27 11.17 -5.10
CA TRP A 195 -10.51 12.07 -3.98
C TRP A 195 -11.65 11.57 -3.11
N ASN A 196 -11.34 11.22 -1.85
CA ASN A 196 -12.32 10.78 -0.87
C ASN A 196 -12.78 11.96 -0.01
N ARG A 197 -14.01 11.89 0.52
CA ARG A 197 -14.53 12.93 1.41
C ARG A 197 -13.91 12.78 2.81
N GLY A 198 -13.30 13.82 3.34
CA GLY A 198 -12.83 13.90 4.74
C GLY A 198 -11.32 14.06 4.89
N ASN A 199 -10.86 13.94 6.14
CA ASN A 199 -9.45 14.03 6.53
C ASN A 199 -8.77 12.66 6.48
N HIS A 200 -7.51 12.62 6.91
CA HIS A 200 -6.69 11.41 6.91
C HIS A 200 -7.23 10.25 7.77
N PHE A 201 -8.05 10.54 8.78
CA PHE A 201 -8.55 9.53 9.72
C PHE A 201 -9.95 9.02 9.39
N LYS A 202 -10.51 9.45 8.26
CA LYS A 202 -11.86 9.05 7.88
C LYS A 202 -11.86 7.81 6.99
N GLU A 203 -12.46 6.72 7.48
CA GLU A 203 -12.73 5.48 6.73
C GLU A 203 -11.48 4.88 6.06
N PRO A 204 -10.34 4.70 6.80
CA PRO A 204 -9.13 4.17 6.22
C PRO A 204 -9.31 2.76 5.64
N ASP A 205 -10.06 1.90 6.32
CA ASP A 205 -10.44 0.56 5.90
C ASP A 205 -11.19 0.54 4.56
N LEU A 206 -12.21 1.39 4.40
CA LEU A 206 -12.95 1.50 3.14
C LEU A 206 -12.08 2.05 2.00
N ARG A 207 -11.20 3.02 2.30
CA ARG A 207 -10.30 3.60 1.29
C ARG A 207 -9.25 2.59 0.81
N THR A 208 -8.70 1.79 1.74
CA THR A 208 -7.76 0.71 1.40
C THR A 208 -8.47 -0.38 0.60
N ALA A 209 -9.67 -0.76 1.00
CA ALA A 209 -10.48 -1.72 0.27
C ALA A 209 -10.79 -1.27 -1.17
N LYS A 210 -11.15 -0.01 -1.39
CA LYS A 210 -11.36 0.56 -2.73
C LYS A 210 -10.08 0.49 -3.57
N ALA A 211 -8.92 0.79 -2.96
CA ALA A 211 -7.65 0.73 -3.65
C ALA A 211 -7.34 -0.69 -4.13
N PHE A 212 -7.48 -1.69 -3.26
CA PHE A 212 -7.28 -3.08 -3.63
C PHE A 212 -8.27 -3.55 -4.70
N ALA A 213 -9.57 -3.30 -4.52
CA ALA A 213 -10.60 -3.71 -5.48
C ALA A 213 -10.34 -3.11 -6.87
N TRP A 214 -10.00 -1.83 -6.96
CA TRP A 214 -9.71 -1.16 -8.23
C TRP A 214 -8.49 -1.76 -8.94
N VAL A 215 -7.42 -2.08 -8.20
CA VAL A 215 -6.22 -2.70 -8.77
C VAL A 215 -6.49 -4.14 -9.19
N MET A 216 -7.22 -4.91 -8.39
CA MET A 216 -7.62 -6.29 -8.72
C MET A 216 -8.36 -6.36 -10.06
N GLU A 217 -9.34 -5.50 -10.29
CA GLU A 217 -10.12 -5.49 -11.53
C GLU A 217 -9.26 -5.23 -12.78
N ARG A 218 -8.17 -4.49 -12.64
CA ARG A 218 -7.29 -4.16 -13.76
C ARG A 218 -6.17 -5.16 -13.98
N THR A 219 -5.69 -5.79 -12.92
CA THR A 219 -4.63 -6.80 -13.02
C THR A 219 -5.18 -8.19 -13.37
N GLY A 220 -6.36 -8.55 -12.86
CA GLY A 220 -7.00 -9.85 -13.13
C GLY A 220 -7.42 -10.03 -14.61
N ASN A 221 -7.65 -8.96 -15.34
CA ASN A 221 -8.01 -8.98 -16.77
C ASN A 221 -6.78 -9.01 -17.71
N ARG A 222 -5.58 -8.85 -17.21
CA ARG A 222 -4.36 -9.03 -17.99
C ARG A 222 -3.99 -10.51 -17.94
N GLY A 223 -4.62 -11.32 -18.83
CA GLY A 223 -4.35 -12.75 -18.98
C GLY A 223 -2.84 -13.02 -18.99
N VAL A 224 -2.48 -14.14 -18.36
CA VAL A 224 -1.15 -14.76 -18.30
C VAL A 224 -0.31 -14.29 -19.49
N ARG A 225 0.77 -13.55 -19.21
CA ARG A 225 1.81 -13.32 -20.22
C ARG A 225 2.40 -14.68 -20.55
N VAL A 226 2.02 -15.20 -21.75
CA VAL A 226 2.61 -16.38 -22.38
C VAL A 226 4.04 -16.06 -22.76
#